data_4f8167ab8acf207c6935678a993f7a85
#
_entry.id   4f8167ab8acf207c6935678a993f7a85
#
_cell.length_a   1.000
_cell.length_b   1.000
_cell.length_c   1.000
_cell.angle_alpha   90.00
_cell.angle_beta   90.00
_cell.angle_gamma   90.00
#
_symmetry.space_group_name_H-M   'P 1'
#
loop_
_entity.id
_entity.type
_entity.pdbx_description
1 polymer ?
#
loop_
_entity_poly.entity_id
_entity_poly.type
_entity_poly.pdbx_seq_one_letter_code
_entity_poly.pdbx_strand_id
1 'polypeptide(L)'
;MRIEGILTVAPGLHGAARSDASGNVVEAAGQLDAESLCAVAAMCKVPLEAASELLGLGGLRDFSFSYGQGAFYVHHDGGFVCVVGGPSKSPETIMKKIAHAAGDL
;
A
#
# COMPACT_ATOMS: atom_id res chain seq x y z
N MET A 1 16.64 -0.88 -1.78
CA MET A 1 15.88 -2.12 -1.46
C MET A 1 15.04 -2.52 -2.66
N ARG A 2 14.89 -3.81 -2.89
CA ARG A 2 13.98 -4.33 -3.90
C ARG A 2 12.60 -4.53 -3.29
N ILE A 3 11.57 -4.66 -4.13
CA ILE A 3 10.19 -4.79 -3.65
C ILE A 3 10.01 -6.04 -2.76
N GLU A 4 10.77 -7.12 -3.00
CA GLU A 4 10.72 -8.32 -2.16
C GLU A 4 11.04 -8.02 -0.70
N GLY A 5 11.87 -7.01 -0.44
CA GLY A 5 12.23 -6.60 0.92
C GLY A 5 11.04 -6.11 1.74
N ILE A 6 10.01 -5.59 1.09
CA ILE A 6 8.79 -5.17 1.77
C ILE A 6 8.11 -6.34 2.47
N LEU A 7 8.18 -7.53 1.88
CA LEU A 7 7.54 -8.73 2.45
C LEU A 7 8.16 -9.17 3.78
N THR A 8 9.36 -8.68 4.10
CA THR A 8 10.07 -9.06 5.31
C THR A 8 9.85 -8.11 6.49
N VAL A 9 9.15 -6.99 6.29
CA VAL A 9 9.03 -5.97 7.35
C VAL A 9 8.03 -6.36 8.44
N ALA A 10 7.14 -7.30 8.14
CA ALA A 10 6.20 -7.82 9.11
C ALA A 10 5.79 -9.24 8.75
N PRO A 11 5.43 -10.08 9.74
CA PRO A 11 4.94 -11.42 9.46
C PRO A 11 3.57 -11.37 8.76
N GLY A 12 3.27 -12.36 7.94
CA GLY A 12 1.97 -12.50 7.29
C GLY A 12 1.79 -11.70 6.01
N LEU A 13 2.78 -10.95 5.56
CA LEU A 13 2.74 -10.29 4.26
C LEU A 13 3.06 -11.30 3.17
N HIS A 14 2.24 -11.38 2.11
CA HIS A 14 2.42 -12.38 1.06
C HIS A 14 2.55 -11.81 -0.35
N GLY A 15 2.29 -10.54 -0.56
CA GLY A 15 2.48 -9.93 -1.87
C GLY A 15 2.72 -8.45 -1.77
N ALA A 16 3.57 -7.93 -2.65
CA ALA A 16 3.87 -6.50 -2.72
C ALA A 16 4.08 -6.09 -4.18
N ALA A 17 3.65 -4.89 -4.52
CA ALA A 17 3.84 -4.32 -5.83
C ALA A 17 4.15 -2.84 -5.73
N ARG A 18 4.91 -2.32 -6.70
CA ARG A 18 5.17 -0.89 -6.85
C ARG A 18 4.65 -0.43 -8.19
N SER A 19 3.99 0.73 -8.20
CA SER A 19 3.45 1.30 -9.43
C SER A 19 3.86 2.76 -9.61
N ASP A 20 3.62 3.28 -10.80
CA ASP A 20 3.68 4.72 -11.04
C ASP A 20 2.41 5.41 -10.50
N ALA A 21 2.34 6.73 -10.66
CA ALA A 21 1.22 7.53 -10.14
C ALA A 21 -0.13 7.21 -10.81
N SER A 22 -0.11 6.58 -11.98
CA SER A 22 -1.32 6.17 -12.70
C SER A 22 -1.78 4.76 -12.35
N GLY A 23 -1.01 4.05 -11.52
CA GLY A 23 -1.33 2.68 -11.14
C GLY A 23 -0.76 1.61 -12.07
N ASN A 24 0.16 1.97 -12.97
CA ASN A 24 0.84 1.00 -13.84
C ASN A 24 1.95 0.30 -13.06
N VAL A 25 1.93 -1.02 -13.03
CA VAL A 25 2.89 -1.82 -12.26
C VAL A 25 4.31 -1.65 -12.79
N VAL A 26 5.23 -1.32 -11.89
CA VAL A 26 6.67 -1.24 -12.17
C VAL A 26 7.37 -2.54 -11.77
N GLU A 27 7.05 -3.07 -10.59
CA GLU A 27 7.59 -4.35 -10.13
C GLU A 27 6.63 -4.98 -9.12
N ALA A 28 6.72 -6.30 -8.95
CA ALA A 28 5.89 -7.04 -8.02
C ALA A 28 6.64 -8.27 -7.50
N ALA A 29 6.27 -8.72 -6.30
CA ALA A 29 6.81 -9.91 -5.69
C ALA A 29 5.75 -10.60 -4.83
N GLY A 30 5.85 -11.92 -4.71
CA GLY A 30 4.91 -12.70 -3.91
C GLY A 30 3.59 -12.94 -4.62
N GLN A 31 2.56 -13.22 -3.82
CA GLN A 31 1.25 -13.61 -4.33
C GLN A 31 0.26 -12.46 -4.23
N LEU A 32 -0.02 -11.83 -5.37
CA LEU A 32 -1.07 -10.81 -5.48
C LEU A 32 -1.40 -10.58 -6.94
N ASP A 33 -2.59 -10.05 -7.18
CA ASP A 33 -2.96 -9.49 -8.48
C ASP A 33 -2.49 -8.04 -8.55
N ALA A 34 -1.23 -7.86 -8.95
CA ALA A 34 -0.57 -6.56 -8.92
C ALA A 34 -1.27 -5.52 -9.78
N GLU A 35 -1.70 -5.88 -10.99
CA GLU A 35 -2.37 -4.95 -11.89
C GLU A 35 -3.67 -4.42 -11.30
N SER A 36 -4.51 -5.32 -10.81
CA SER A 36 -5.79 -4.93 -10.21
C SER A 36 -5.61 -4.10 -8.95
N LEU A 37 -4.67 -4.49 -8.07
CA LEU A 37 -4.47 -3.80 -6.80
C LEU A 37 -3.88 -2.41 -6.98
N CYS A 38 -2.92 -2.24 -7.90
CA CYS A 38 -2.36 -0.93 -8.20
C CYS A 38 -3.39 -0.02 -8.86
N ALA A 39 -4.25 -0.56 -9.72
CA ALA A 39 -5.35 0.19 -10.31
C ALA A 39 -6.35 0.65 -9.25
N VAL A 40 -6.71 -0.23 -8.31
CA VAL A 40 -7.60 0.10 -7.19
C VAL A 40 -6.98 1.18 -6.31
N ALA A 41 -5.69 1.10 -6.02
CA ALA A 41 -4.98 2.11 -5.24
C ALA A 41 -5.08 3.48 -5.90
N ALA A 42 -4.84 3.56 -7.20
CA ALA A 42 -4.94 4.81 -7.95
C ALA A 42 -6.38 5.37 -7.96
N MET A 43 -7.37 4.51 -8.08
CA MET A 43 -8.78 4.91 -8.04
C MET A 43 -9.20 5.41 -6.65
N CYS A 44 -8.75 4.74 -5.59
CA CYS A 44 -9.10 5.11 -4.22
C CYS A 44 -8.46 6.43 -3.79
N LYS A 45 -7.31 6.77 -4.36
CA LYS A 45 -6.59 8.00 -4.01
C LYS A 45 -7.48 9.24 -4.18
N VAL A 46 -8.22 9.34 -5.28
CA VAL A 46 -8.98 10.55 -5.62
C VAL A 46 -10.02 10.91 -4.56
N PRO A 47 -10.98 10.03 -4.18
CA PRO A 47 -11.95 10.38 -3.14
C PRO A 47 -11.32 10.52 -1.75
N LEU A 48 -10.29 9.75 -1.43
CA LEU A 48 -9.63 9.84 -0.14
C LEU A 48 -8.85 11.14 -0.01
N GLU A 49 -8.20 11.60 -1.05
CA GLU A 49 -7.49 12.88 -1.06
C GLU A 49 -8.46 14.05 -0.98
N ALA A 50 -9.59 13.99 -1.67
CA ALA A 50 -10.65 14.99 -1.56
C ALA A 50 -11.19 15.09 -0.14
N ALA A 51 -11.44 13.96 0.53
CA ALA A 51 -11.88 13.93 1.92
C ALA A 51 -10.82 14.53 2.85
N SER A 52 -9.56 14.22 2.61
CA SER A 52 -8.45 14.77 3.39
C SER A 52 -8.37 16.29 3.29
N GLU A 53 -8.58 16.85 2.10
CA GLU A 53 -8.62 18.30 1.89
C GLU A 53 -9.78 18.94 2.63
N LEU A 54 -10.98 18.35 2.53
CA LEU A 54 -12.17 18.86 3.22
C LEU A 54 -12.01 18.90 4.74
N LEU A 55 -11.25 17.93 5.28
CA LEU A 55 -11.00 17.85 6.73
C LEU A 55 -9.76 18.63 7.17
N GLY A 56 -9.02 19.25 6.23
CA GLY A 56 -7.83 20.01 6.55
C GLY A 56 -6.66 19.16 7.02
N LEU A 57 -6.58 17.88 6.56
CA LEU A 57 -5.58 16.93 7.04
C LEU A 57 -4.28 16.92 6.22
N GLY A 58 -4.22 17.71 5.15
CA GLY A 58 -3.06 17.72 4.24
C GLY A 58 -3.15 16.62 3.18
N GLY A 59 -2.03 16.30 2.55
CA GLY A 59 -1.99 15.30 1.49
C GLY A 59 -2.13 13.87 2.00
N LEU A 60 -2.78 13.02 1.22
CA LEU A 60 -2.91 11.60 1.52
C LEU A 60 -1.58 10.89 1.28
N ARG A 61 -1.12 10.12 2.26
CA ARG A 61 0.14 9.34 2.15
C ARG A 61 -0.08 7.84 2.26
N ASP A 62 -0.88 7.42 3.23
CA ASP A 62 -1.07 6.01 3.52
C ASP A 62 -2.54 5.72 3.74
N PHE A 63 -2.99 4.56 3.27
CA PHE A 63 -4.29 4.05 3.63
C PHE A 63 -4.29 2.53 3.62
N SER A 64 -5.22 1.95 4.35
CA SER A 64 -5.33 0.50 4.42
C SER A 64 -6.79 0.08 4.55
N PHE A 65 -7.07 -1.14 4.10
CA PHE A 65 -8.35 -1.78 4.27
C PHE A 65 -8.14 -3.09 4.98
N SER A 66 -8.92 -3.32 6.05
CA SER A 66 -8.93 -4.60 6.73
C SER A 66 -10.24 -5.32 6.44
N TYR A 67 -10.16 -6.60 6.16
CA TYR A 67 -11.32 -7.44 5.90
C TYR A 67 -11.12 -8.80 6.59
N GLY A 68 -12.14 -9.65 6.56
CA GLY A 68 -12.15 -10.87 7.39
C GLY A 68 -10.95 -11.79 7.21
N GLN A 69 -10.38 -11.87 6.00
CA GLN A 69 -9.30 -12.80 5.67
C GLN A 69 -7.95 -12.12 5.42
N GLY A 70 -7.86 -10.81 5.58
CA GLY A 70 -6.61 -10.14 5.32
C GLY A 70 -6.66 -8.64 5.40
N ALA A 71 -5.61 -8.01 4.88
CA ALA A 71 -5.49 -6.57 4.83
C ALA A 71 -4.74 -6.15 3.57
N PHE A 72 -5.08 -4.95 3.09
CA PHE A 72 -4.47 -4.31 1.94
C PHE A 72 -3.91 -2.97 2.40
N TYR A 73 -2.62 -2.76 2.19
CA TYR A 73 -1.90 -1.57 2.62
C TYR A 73 -1.41 -0.80 1.39
N VAL A 74 -1.57 0.51 1.40
CA VAL A 74 -1.10 1.37 0.31
C VAL A 74 -0.29 2.53 0.87
N HIS A 75 0.92 2.69 0.39
CA HIS A 75 1.76 3.85 0.62
C HIS A 75 1.86 4.64 -0.68
N HIS A 76 1.63 5.95 -0.62
CA HIS A 76 1.68 6.84 -1.78
C HIS A 76 2.78 7.89 -1.59
N ASP A 77 3.73 7.91 -2.51
CA ASP A 77 4.78 8.93 -2.60
C ASP A 77 5.23 9.00 -4.07
N GLY A 78 4.48 9.77 -4.85
CA GLY A 78 4.70 9.87 -6.30
C GLY A 78 4.10 8.71 -7.09
N GLY A 79 4.30 7.47 -6.63
CA GLY A 79 3.64 6.27 -7.12
C GLY A 79 3.01 5.55 -5.94
N PHE A 80 2.69 4.26 -6.11
CA PHE A 80 2.08 3.46 -5.04
C PHE A 80 2.95 2.27 -4.68
N VAL A 81 3.01 1.97 -3.39
CA VAL A 81 3.48 0.67 -2.89
C VAL A 81 2.27 -0.02 -2.29
N CYS A 82 1.87 -1.14 -2.91
CA CYS A 82 0.69 -1.89 -2.54
C CYS A 82 1.12 -3.23 -1.93
N VAL A 83 0.61 -3.55 -0.76
CA VAL A 83 0.99 -4.76 -0.04
C VAL A 83 -0.26 -5.48 0.44
N VAL A 84 -0.26 -6.80 0.30
CA VAL A 84 -1.35 -7.64 0.80
C VAL A 84 -0.80 -8.60 1.86
N GLY A 85 -1.59 -8.83 2.89
CA GLY A 85 -1.23 -9.74 3.97
C GLY A 85 -2.44 -10.38 4.61
N GLY A 86 -2.18 -11.28 5.54
CA GLY A 86 -3.22 -11.90 6.37
C GLY A 86 -3.83 -10.92 7.36
N PRO A 87 -4.82 -11.37 8.14
CA PRO A 87 -5.44 -10.54 9.16
C PRO A 87 -4.42 -10.10 10.20
N SER A 88 -4.54 -8.86 10.67
CA SER A 88 -3.64 -8.32 11.68
C SER A 88 -4.43 -7.60 12.76
N LYS A 89 -3.97 -7.71 14.01
CA LYS A 89 -4.50 -6.96 15.14
C LYS A 89 -3.93 -5.54 15.22
N SER A 90 -2.87 -5.27 14.47
CA SER A 90 -2.15 -4.00 14.51
C SER A 90 -1.84 -3.48 13.11
N PRO A 91 -2.87 -3.23 12.27
CA PRO A 91 -2.64 -2.79 10.89
C PRO A 91 -1.89 -1.46 10.81
N GLU A 92 -2.08 -0.55 11.77
CA GLU A 92 -1.37 0.73 11.79
C GLU A 92 0.14 0.53 11.95
N THR A 93 0.55 -0.40 12.80
CA THR A 93 1.96 -0.71 13.01
C THR A 93 2.60 -1.27 11.75
N ILE A 94 1.90 -2.17 11.07
CA ILE A 94 2.36 -2.75 9.79
C ILE A 94 2.46 -1.65 8.73
N MET A 95 1.47 -0.78 8.63
CA MET A 95 1.48 0.33 7.68
C MET A 95 2.69 1.24 7.89
N LYS A 96 3.03 1.56 9.13
CA LYS A 96 4.20 2.38 9.45
C LYS A 96 5.50 1.72 9.01
N LYS A 97 5.62 0.40 9.20
CA LYS A 97 6.80 -0.36 8.76
C LYS A 97 6.91 -0.37 7.25
N ILE A 98 5.79 -0.55 6.55
CA ILE A 98 5.75 -0.52 5.08
C ILE A 98 6.15 0.87 4.58
N ALA A 99 5.59 1.93 5.14
CA ALA A 99 5.91 3.30 4.74
C ALA A 99 7.38 3.63 4.95
N HIS A 100 7.95 3.20 6.07
CA HIS A 100 9.37 3.39 6.36
C HIS A 100 10.25 2.65 5.34
N ALA A 101 9.94 1.40 5.08
CA ALA A 101 10.70 0.58 4.13
C ALA A 101 10.54 1.09 2.68
N ALA A 102 9.38 1.63 2.33
CA ALA A 102 9.13 2.18 1.00
C ALA A 102 10.06 3.36 0.68
N GLY A 103 10.52 4.08 1.69
CA GLY A 103 11.50 5.14 1.50
C GLY A 103 12.86 4.66 0.97
N ASP A 104 13.15 3.38 1.10
CA ASP A 104 14.39 2.75 0.63
C ASP A 104 14.25 2.12 -0.76
N LEU A 105 13.08 2.16 -1.35
CA LEU A 105 12.86 1.70 -2.72
C LEU A 105 13.37 2.78 -3.73
#